data_3df6d0d221d91e4c64937c49ccbc66e6
#
_entry.id   3df6d0d221d91e4c64937c49ccbc66e6
#
_cell.length_a   1.000
_cell.length_b   1.000
_cell.length_c   1.000
_cell.angle_alpha   90.00
_cell.angle_beta   90.00
_cell.angle_gamma   90.00
#
_symmetry.space_group_name_H-M   'P 1'
#
loop_
_entity.id
_entity.type
_entity.pdbx_description
1 polymer ?
#
loop_
_entity_poly.entity_id
_entity_poly.type
_entity_poly.pdbx_seq_one_letter_code
_entity_poly.pdbx_strand_id
1 'polypeptide(L)'
;ILWPGSGGTLVVRKVWDEIGFDRKVILAEGVTFPYCCRRLKGPGTVNIHRIDGPNMLLAALPASDTPAAVASLEGTYAHVVKPAVTILEPALYNVNIIVHPVGALLNMGRIEYVQGEFYMYKEGLTPSVKKVIYAMDHERSALFTALGYSPYTYDQIFQDCFNMTVAEFAATSSKGPFSMQDRYVTEDIPMGASLTLSLARKMGLKMPTYETMIHLASVVNETDFYSSGRTLQNLGLDQLSPAALDTYLRTGKK
;
A
#
# COMPACT_ATOMS: atom_id res chain seq x y z
N ILE A 1 17.61 10.19 0.74
CA ILE A 1 16.59 9.15 0.99
C ILE A 1 15.90 8.83 -0.33
N LEU A 2 15.67 7.55 -0.58
CA LEU A 2 14.78 7.06 -1.62
C LEU A 2 13.56 6.42 -0.96
N TRP A 3 12.36 6.79 -1.40
CA TRP A 3 11.10 6.41 -0.77
C TRP A 3 10.08 5.92 -1.80
N PRO A 4 10.17 4.67 -2.26
CA PRO A 4 9.11 4.02 -3.02
C PRO A 4 7.97 3.58 -2.09
N GLY A 5 6.78 3.31 -2.64
CA GLY A 5 5.62 2.87 -1.86
C GLY A 5 5.23 1.41 -2.11
N SER A 6 4.29 0.90 -1.30
CA SER A 6 3.67 -0.44 -1.43
C SER A 6 4.68 -1.59 -1.55
N GLY A 7 5.72 -1.58 -0.71
CA GLY A 7 6.81 -2.57 -0.75
C GLY A 7 7.82 -2.35 -1.87
N GLY A 8 7.79 -1.20 -2.53
CA GLY A 8 8.74 -0.83 -3.58
C GLY A 8 10.20 -0.80 -3.11
N THR A 9 10.41 -0.56 -1.83
CA THR A 9 11.72 -0.66 -1.16
C THR A 9 12.37 -2.02 -1.37
N LEU A 10 11.62 -3.12 -1.31
CA LEU A 10 12.14 -4.47 -1.57
C LEU A 10 12.57 -4.67 -3.03
N VAL A 11 11.83 -4.06 -3.98
CA VAL A 11 12.18 -4.09 -5.40
C VAL A 11 13.48 -3.34 -5.65
N VAL A 12 13.61 -2.12 -5.11
CA VAL A 12 14.82 -1.31 -5.25
C VAL A 12 16.01 -2.02 -4.62
N ARG A 13 15.84 -2.62 -3.44
CA ARG A 13 16.89 -3.37 -2.78
C ARG A 13 17.35 -4.56 -3.61
N LYS A 14 16.42 -5.32 -4.20
CA LYS A 14 16.74 -6.43 -5.09
C LYS A 14 17.58 -5.95 -6.28
N VAL A 15 17.14 -4.89 -6.95
CA VAL A 15 17.88 -4.32 -8.09
C VAL A 15 19.26 -3.83 -7.68
N TRP A 16 19.41 -3.18 -6.51
CA TRP A 16 20.70 -2.74 -6.00
C TRP A 16 21.65 -3.91 -5.73
N ASP A 17 21.15 -5.00 -5.17
CA ASP A 17 21.93 -6.21 -4.95
C ASP A 17 22.40 -6.83 -6.28
N GLU A 18 21.53 -6.84 -7.31
CA GLU A 18 21.82 -7.38 -8.64
C GLU A 18 22.88 -6.57 -9.41
N ILE A 19 22.86 -5.24 -9.30
CA ILE A 19 23.80 -4.34 -10.01
C ILE A 19 25.04 -3.98 -9.19
N GLY A 20 25.15 -4.48 -7.96
CA GLY A 20 26.27 -4.15 -7.06
C GLY A 20 26.29 -2.68 -6.65
N PHE A 21 25.12 -2.06 -6.40
CA PHE A 21 25.03 -0.66 -5.98
C PHE A 21 25.57 -0.48 -4.56
N ASP A 22 26.63 0.31 -4.40
CA ASP A 22 27.38 0.49 -3.15
C ASP A 22 27.31 1.93 -2.57
N ARG A 23 26.59 2.84 -3.21
CA ARG A 23 26.47 4.23 -2.75
C ARG A 23 25.68 4.31 -1.44
N LYS A 24 26.10 5.22 -0.55
CA LYS A 24 25.43 5.48 0.72
C LYS A 24 24.11 6.22 0.51
N VAL A 25 23.03 5.47 0.38
CA VAL A 25 21.65 5.98 0.25
C VAL A 25 20.79 5.27 1.27
N ILE A 26 19.99 6.01 2.03
CA ILE A 26 18.96 5.44 2.91
C ILE A 26 17.76 5.09 2.03
N LEU A 27 17.41 3.81 2.02
CA LEU A 27 16.23 3.29 1.34
C LEU A 27 15.11 3.13 2.38
N ALA A 28 13.98 3.81 2.19
CA ALA A 28 12.89 3.83 3.16
C ALA A 28 11.54 3.49 2.52
N GLU A 29 10.59 3.09 3.33
CA GLU A 29 9.19 2.86 2.96
C GLU A 29 8.31 3.71 3.87
N GLY A 30 7.33 4.39 3.30
CA GLY A 30 6.35 5.14 4.05
C GLY A 30 4.93 4.75 3.66
N VAL A 31 4.00 4.99 4.58
CA VAL A 31 2.58 4.64 4.38
C VAL A 31 1.96 5.39 3.21
N THR A 32 2.35 6.65 3.03
CA THR A 32 1.87 7.57 2.00
C THR A 32 2.89 8.67 1.77
N PHE A 33 2.59 9.63 0.89
CA PHE A 33 3.37 10.84 0.75
C PHE A 33 2.80 11.96 1.63
N PRO A 34 3.62 12.94 2.08
CA PRO A 34 3.16 14.03 2.94
C PRO A 34 2.05 14.90 2.34
N TYR A 35 1.90 14.85 1.04
CA TYR A 35 0.91 15.65 0.31
C TYR A 35 0.08 14.77 -0.63
N CYS A 36 -1.24 14.80 -0.49
CA CYS A 36 -2.14 14.30 -1.51
C CYS A 36 -2.40 15.43 -2.52
N CYS A 37 -1.80 15.34 -3.69
CA CYS A 37 -1.92 16.39 -4.70
C CYS A 37 -2.26 15.84 -6.09
N ARG A 38 -2.85 16.70 -6.92
CA ARG A 38 -3.09 16.43 -8.33
C ARG A 38 -2.44 17.51 -9.19
N ARG A 39 -1.79 17.10 -10.26
CA ARG A 39 -1.29 18.02 -11.27
C ARG A 39 -2.46 18.69 -11.98
N LEU A 40 -2.45 19.99 -12.03
CA LEU A 40 -3.39 20.79 -12.85
C LEU A 40 -2.84 20.97 -14.29
N LYS A 41 -3.71 21.44 -15.17
CA LYS A 41 -3.30 21.83 -16.52
C LYS A 41 -2.33 23.01 -16.41
N GLY A 42 -1.14 22.87 -16.98
CA GLY A 42 -0.08 23.88 -16.98
C GLY A 42 1.18 23.40 -16.28
N PRO A 43 2.35 23.98 -16.62
CA PRO A 43 3.62 23.60 -16.01
C PRO A 43 3.71 24.12 -14.57
N GLY A 44 4.21 23.25 -13.67
CA GLY A 44 4.55 23.60 -12.29
C GLY A 44 3.37 23.88 -11.35
N THR A 45 2.13 23.57 -11.77
CA THR A 45 0.95 23.83 -10.94
C THR A 45 0.36 22.51 -10.42
N VAL A 46 0.20 22.43 -9.10
CA VAL A 46 -0.45 21.30 -8.41
C VAL A 46 -1.57 21.82 -7.50
N ASN A 47 -2.65 21.07 -7.40
CA ASN A 47 -3.66 21.26 -6.38
C ASN A 47 -3.37 20.30 -5.23
N ILE A 48 -3.08 20.83 -4.05
CA ILE A 48 -2.92 20.06 -2.82
C ILE A 48 -4.31 19.86 -2.22
N HIS A 49 -4.81 18.63 -2.29
CA HIS A 49 -6.10 18.28 -1.73
C HIS A 49 -6.04 18.07 -0.21
N ARG A 50 -4.88 17.60 0.26
CA ARG A 50 -4.66 17.26 1.66
C ARG A 50 -3.16 17.26 1.96
N ILE A 51 -2.83 17.75 3.15
CA ILE A 51 -1.56 17.49 3.82
C ILE A 51 -1.83 16.34 4.78
N ASP A 52 -1.13 15.23 4.64
CA ASP A 52 -1.37 14.07 5.47
C ASP A 52 -1.01 14.33 6.93
N GLY A 53 -1.74 13.69 7.84
CA GLY A 53 -1.74 13.99 9.26
C GLY A 53 -0.48 13.50 10.01
N PRO A 54 -0.47 13.64 11.34
CA PRO A 54 0.75 13.62 12.17
C PRO A 54 1.36 12.24 12.40
N ASN A 55 0.86 11.17 11.78
CA ASN A 55 1.24 9.79 12.10
C ASN A 55 1.67 8.97 10.86
N MET A 56 2.36 9.60 9.92
CA MET A 56 2.90 8.87 8.77
C MET A 56 4.05 7.96 9.20
N LEU A 57 3.81 6.66 9.19
CA LEU A 57 4.83 5.67 9.51
C LEU A 57 5.89 5.60 8.42
N LEU A 58 7.15 5.54 8.84
CA LEU A 58 8.33 5.38 7.98
C LEU A 58 9.28 4.38 8.60
N ALA A 59 9.79 3.46 7.80
CA ALA A 59 10.92 2.62 8.18
C ALA A 59 11.96 2.54 7.05
N ALA A 60 13.21 2.30 7.40
CA ALA A 60 14.27 2.05 6.43
C ALA A 60 14.52 0.55 6.24
N LEU A 61 15.20 0.20 5.16
CA LEU A 61 15.77 -1.12 4.93
C LEU A 61 17.30 -0.98 4.76
N PRO A 62 18.07 -1.46 5.72
CA PRO A 62 17.68 -2.16 6.96
C PRO A 62 16.95 -1.25 7.96
N ALA A 63 16.16 -1.87 8.86
CA ALA A 63 15.41 -1.12 9.87
C ALA A 63 16.32 -0.36 10.86
N SER A 64 17.57 -0.79 11.03
CA SER A 64 18.62 -0.07 11.78
C SER A 64 18.85 1.38 11.31
N ASP A 65 18.55 1.67 10.06
CA ASP A 65 18.71 3.01 9.46
C ASP A 65 17.48 3.91 9.65
N THR A 66 16.39 3.38 10.23
CA THR A 66 15.15 4.14 10.45
C THR A 66 15.36 5.44 11.24
N PRO A 67 16.14 5.47 12.34
CA PRO A 67 16.39 6.74 13.05
C PRO A 67 17.03 7.81 12.18
N ALA A 68 17.99 7.43 11.33
CA ALA A 68 18.65 8.36 10.41
C ALA A 68 17.70 8.82 9.28
N ALA A 69 16.81 7.93 8.82
CA ALA A 69 15.77 8.28 7.84
C ALA A 69 14.80 9.31 8.42
N VAL A 70 14.28 9.09 9.62
CA VAL A 70 13.36 10.01 10.31
C VAL A 70 14.05 11.35 10.56
N ALA A 71 15.25 11.35 11.15
CA ALA A 71 16.00 12.57 11.42
C ALA A 71 16.25 13.43 10.17
N SER A 72 16.50 12.80 9.01
CA SER A 72 16.71 13.54 7.76
C SER A 72 15.43 14.23 7.25
N LEU A 73 14.26 13.84 7.73
CA LEU A 73 12.97 14.44 7.35
C LEU A 73 12.47 15.48 8.36
N GLU A 74 13.05 15.54 9.56
CA GLU A 74 12.61 16.43 10.64
C GLU A 74 12.57 17.90 10.22
N GLY A 75 13.52 18.35 9.43
CA GLY A 75 13.57 19.74 8.93
C GLY A 75 12.47 20.09 7.90
N THR A 76 11.86 19.05 7.28
CA THR A 76 10.86 19.24 6.22
C THR A 76 9.48 18.77 6.65
N TYR A 77 9.41 17.67 7.42
CA TYR A 77 8.18 16.96 7.77
C TYR A 77 8.11 16.59 9.26
N ALA A 78 8.70 17.38 10.14
CA ALA A 78 8.96 17.10 11.56
C ALA A 78 7.75 16.63 12.39
N HIS A 79 6.54 17.00 11.98
CA HIS A 79 5.33 16.66 12.73
C HIS A 79 4.54 15.51 12.11
N VAL A 80 5.05 14.91 11.05
CA VAL A 80 4.29 14.00 10.19
C VAL A 80 4.84 12.58 10.25
N VAL A 81 6.16 12.41 10.46
CA VAL A 81 6.83 11.12 10.33
C VAL A 81 7.06 10.46 11.68
N LYS A 82 6.61 9.20 11.82
CA LYS A 82 6.89 8.34 12.97
C LYS A 82 7.69 7.10 12.54
N PRO A 83 8.63 6.62 13.37
CA PRO A 83 9.36 5.41 13.07
C PRO A 83 8.43 4.19 13.13
N ALA A 84 8.49 3.34 12.10
CA ALA A 84 7.88 2.02 12.07
C ALA A 84 8.92 0.93 12.40
N VAL A 85 8.44 -0.28 12.71
CA VAL A 85 9.28 -1.40 13.13
C VAL A 85 10.16 -1.90 11.98
N THR A 86 9.56 -2.16 10.83
CA THR A 86 10.26 -2.48 9.56
C THR A 86 9.46 -1.91 8.39
N ILE A 87 10.02 -1.95 7.19
CA ILE A 87 9.37 -1.46 5.96
C ILE A 87 8.06 -2.16 5.61
N LEU A 88 7.80 -3.36 6.12
CA LEU A 88 6.52 -4.05 5.86
C LEU A 88 5.36 -3.41 6.61
N GLU A 89 5.61 -2.82 7.77
CA GLU A 89 4.56 -2.16 8.53
C GLU A 89 3.92 -1.01 7.73
N PRO A 90 4.64 0.03 7.26
CA PRO A 90 4.04 1.07 6.43
C PRO A 90 3.54 0.56 5.08
N ALA A 91 4.19 -0.44 4.47
CA ALA A 91 3.73 -1.02 3.21
C ALA A 91 2.33 -1.64 3.33
N LEU A 92 2.06 -2.35 4.43
CA LEU A 92 0.78 -2.99 4.71
C LEU A 92 -0.28 -2.03 5.23
N TYR A 93 0.12 -0.87 5.76
CA TYR A 93 -0.79 0.19 6.22
C TYR A 93 -1.52 0.89 5.06
N ASN A 94 -1.00 0.81 3.85
CA ASN A 94 -1.62 1.46 2.69
C ASN A 94 -3.03 0.92 2.45
N VAL A 95 -4.05 1.73 2.80
CA VAL A 95 -5.47 1.36 2.65
C VAL A 95 -5.91 1.25 1.19
N ASN A 96 -5.17 1.82 0.26
CA ASN A 96 -5.49 1.77 -1.17
C ASN A 96 -5.55 0.33 -1.68
N ILE A 97 -4.69 -0.55 -1.14
CA ILE A 97 -4.65 -1.97 -1.54
C ILE A 97 -5.93 -2.76 -1.22
N ILE A 98 -6.80 -2.22 -0.37
CA ILE A 98 -8.10 -2.83 -0.06
C ILE A 98 -9.27 -2.01 -0.62
N VAL A 99 -9.24 -0.68 -0.49
CA VAL A 99 -10.39 0.14 -0.90
C VAL A 99 -10.50 0.33 -2.40
N HIS A 100 -9.38 0.52 -3.09
CA HIS A 100 -9.38 0.78 -4.53
C HIS A 100 -9.82 -0.44 -5.35
N PRO A 101 -9.22 -1.64 -5.19
CA PRO A 101 -9.65 -2.81 -5.94
C PRO A 101 -11.09 -3.20 -5.67
N VAL A 102 -11.50 -3.20 -4.40
CA VAL A 102 -12.88 -3.55 -4.03
C VAL A 102 -13.86 -2.54 -4.60
N GLY A 103 -13.59 -1.25 -4.45
CA GLY A 103 -14.43 -0.18 -4.97
C GLY A 103 -14.52 -0.19 -6.50
N ALA A 104 -13.44 -0.50 -7.21
CA ALA A 104 -13.42 -0.59 -8.65
C ALA A 104 -14.12 -1.86 -9.17
N LEU A 105 -13.68 -3.03 -8.72
CA LEU A 105 -14.15 -4.32 -9.26
C LEU A 105 -15.63 -4.57 -8.95
N LEU A 106 -16.11 -4.21 -7.76
CA LEU A 106 -17.53 -4.41 -7.42
C LEU A 106 -18.46 -3.37 -8.05
N ASN A 107 -17.91 -2.35 -8.73
CA ASN A 107 -18.67 -1.36 -9.49
C ASN A 107 -18.29 -1.33 -10.98
N MET A 108 -17.56 -2.33 -11.49
CA MET A 108 -17.06 -2.32 -12.87
C MET A 108 -18.14 -2.07 -13.90
N GLY A 109 -19.31 -2.70 -13.80
CA GLY A 109 -20.41 -2.47 -14.73
C GLY A 109 -20.94 -1.04 -14.71
N ARG A 110 -20.97 -0.39 -13.53
CA ARG A 110 -21.36 1.03 -13.40
C ARG A 110 -20.28 1.93 -14.01
N ILE A 111 -19.01 1.67 -13.71
CA ILE A 111 -17.86 2.44 -14.20
C ILE A 111 -17.83 2.46 -15.72
N GLU A 112 -17.94 1.28 -16.34
CA GLU A 112 -17.91 1.13 -17.79
C GLU A 112 -19.14 1.75 -18.47
N TYR A 113 -20.32 1.60 -17.88
CA TYR A 113 -21.56 2.14 -18.43
C TYR A 113 -21.55 3.68 -18.48
N VAL A 114 -21.05 4.34 -17.41
CA VAL A 114 -21.14 5.82 -17.29
C VAL A 114 -19.93 6.56 -17.85
N GLN A 115 -18.90 5.86 -18.31
CA GLN A 115 -17.77 6.44 -19.03
C GLN A 115 -17.17 7.69 -18.37
N GLY A 116 -16.94 7.64 -17.05
CA GLY A 116 -16.27 8.71 -16.30
C GLY A 116 -17.15 9.50 -15.33
N GLU A 117 -18.48 9.32 -15.35
CA GLU A 117 -19.37 9.93 -14.35
C GLU A 117 -19.56 8.99 -13.14
N PHE A 118 -18.45 8.64 -12.50
CA PHE A 118 -18.43 7.78 -11.32
C PHE A 118 -17.57 8.37 -10.20
N TYR A 119 -18.08 8.27 -8.96
CA TYR A 119 -17.41 8.72 -7.74
C TYR A 119 -17.31 7.55 -6.77
N MET A 120 -16.20 6.81 -6.81
CA MET A 120 -16.05 5.57 -6.05
C MET A 120 -16.37 5.73 -4.55
N TYR A 121 -15.80 6.72 -3.90
CA TYR A 121 -16.00 6.93 -2.47
C TYR A 121 -17.41 7.41 -2.12
N LYS A 122 -18.06 8.15 -3.01
CA LYS A 122 -19.38 8.76 -2.76
C LYS A 122 -20.55 7.82 -3.08
N GLU A 123 -20.46 7.10 -4.21
CA GLU A 123 -21.55 6.24 -4.69
C GLU A 123 -21.16 4.75 -4.73
N GLY A 124 -19.89 4.42 -4.92
CA GLY A 124 -19.42 3.04 -5.07
C GLY A 124 -19.24 2.29 -3.76
N LEU A 125 -18.94 2.98 -2.64
CA LEU A 125 -18.74 2.35 -1.34
C LEU A 125 -20.07 2.13 -0.62
N THR A 126 -20.96 1.36 -1.23
CA THR A 126 -22.25 0.95 -0.65
C THR A 126 -22.05 0.05 0.59
N PRO A 127 -23.09 -0.17 1.41
CA PRO A 127 -22.97 -1.04 2.59
C PRO A 127 -22.44 -2.45 2.28
N SER A 128 -22.83 -3.04 1.13
CA SER A 128 -22.33 -4.37 0.72
C SER A 128 -20.87 -4.33 0.28
N VAL A 129 -20.45 -3.31 -0.46
CA VAL A 129 -19.06 -3.10 -0.87
C VAL A 129 -18.16 -2.91 0.34
N LYS A 130 -18.60 -2.11 1.33
CA LYS A 130 -17.87 -1.92 2.60
C LYS A 130 -17.66 -3.21 3.37
N LYS A 131 -18.61 -4.15 3.36
CA LYS A 131 -18.42 -5.47 4.00
C LYS A 131 -17.23 -6.22 3.42
N VAL A 132 -16.99 -6.13 2.11
CA VAL A 132 -15.84 -6.76 1.46
C VAL A 132 -14.54 -6.05 1.84
N ILE A 133 -14.55 -4.71 1.91
CA ILE A 133 -13.40 -3.93 2.41
C ILE A 133 -13.04 -4.36 3.83
N TYR A 134 -14.01 -4.44 4.73
CA TYR A 134 -13.77 -4.85 6.12
C TYR A 134 -13.36 -6.33 6.24
N ALA A 135 -13.80 -7.21 5.35
CA ALA A 135 -13.31 -8.58 5.31
C ALA A 135 -11.82 -8.63 4.94
N MET A 136 -11.39 -7.88 3.91
CA MET A 136 -9.96 -7.75 3.57
C MET A 136 -9.16 -7.10 4.70
N ASP A 137 -9.72 -6.08 5.36
CA ASP A 137 -9.08 -5.42 6.49
C ASP A 137 -8.88 -6.37 7.69
N HIS A 138 -9.84 -7.22 7.97
CA HIS A 138 -9.73 -8.24 9.00
C HIS A 138 -8.63 -9.27 8.66
N GLU A 139 -8.56 -9.73 7.42
CA GLU A 139 -7.49 -10.61 6.94
C GLU A 139 -6.11 -9.95 7.07
N ARG A 140 -6.01 -8.67 6.69
CA ARG A 140 -4.79 -7.86 6.85
C ARG A 140 -4.39 -7.70 8.33
N SER A 141 -5.34 -7.45 9.22
CA SER A 141 -5.10 -7.32 10.66
C SER A 141 -4.51 -8.59 11.27
N ALA A 142 -4.96 -9.77 10.82
CA ALA A 142 -4.37 -11.05 11.20
C ALA A 142 -2.89 -11.15 10.74
N LEU A 143 -2.57 -10.64 9.56
CA LEU A 143 -1.19 -10.59 9.07
C LEU A 143 -0.32 -9.65 9.90
N PHE A 144 -0.82 -8.46 10.27
CA PHE A 144 -0.10 -7.56 11.19
C PHE A 144 0.31 -8.29 12.47
N THR A 145 -0.66 -8.95 13.11
CA THR A 145 -0.40 -9.71 14.34
C THR A 145 0.64 -10.81 14.12
N ALA A 146 0.55 -11.57 13.03
CA ALA A 146 1.49 -12.64 12.73
C ALA A 146 2.92 -12.13 12.44
N LEU A 147 3.05 -10.90 11.94
CA LEU A 147 4.34 -10.24 11.71
C LEU A 147 4.87 -9.51 12.97
N GLY A 148 4.13 -9.53 14.08
CA GLY A 148 4.52 -8.86 15.32
C GLY A 148 4.29 -7.35 15.32
N TYR A 149 3.45 -6.83 14.41
CA TYR A 149 3.03 -5.43 14.39
C TYR A 149 1.72 -5.25 15.13
N SER A 150 1.47 -4.02 15.59
CA SER A 150 0.16 -3.65 16.12
C SER A 150 -0.88 -3.68 15.00
N PRO A 151 -1.98 -4.43 15.15
CA PRO A 151 -3.04 -4.40 14.16
C PRO A 151 -3.70 -3.03 14.12
N TYR A 152 -3.92 -2.53 12.92
CA TYR A 152 -4.59 -1.26 12.67
C TYR A 152 -5.72 -1.49 11.68
N THR A 153 -6.91 -1.04 12.04
CA THR A 153 -8.08 -1.15 11.18
C THR A 153 -8.09 -0.06 10.10
N TYR A 154 -8.85 -0.32 9.05
CA TYR A 154 -9.11 0.64 7.98
C TYR A 154 -9.56 2.01 8.52
N ASP A 155 -10.52 2.03 9.46
CA ASP A 155 -11.04 3.28 10.02
C ASP A 155 -9.99 4.01 10.88
N GLN A 156 -9.19 3.27 11.66
CA GLN A 156 -8.10 3.86 12.46
C GLN A 156 -7.03 4.51 11.58
N ILE A 157 -6.68 3.88 10.46
CA ILE A 157 -5.71 4.46 9.52
C ILE A 157 -6.24 5.77 8.94
N PHE A 158 -7.53 5.85 8.59
CA PHE A 158 -8.12 7.11 8.13
C PHE A 158 -8.04 8.20 9.20
N GLN A 159 -8.35 7.86 10.45
CA GLN A 159 -8.29 8.81 11.55
C GLN A 159 -6.86 9.26 11.83
N ASP A 160 -5.91 8.33 11.89
CA ASP A 160 -4.54 8.64 12.32
C ASP A 160 -3.69 9.27 11.21
N CYS A 161 -3.79 8.74 9.97
CA CYS A 161 -2.99 9.25 8.87
C CYS A 161 -3.63 10.46 8.18
N PHE A 162 -4.96 10.53 8.16
CA PHE A 162 -5.67 11.54 7.39
C PHE A 162 -6.43 12.54 8.24
N ASN A 163 -6.50 12.31 9.56
CA ASN A 163 -7.26 13.12 10.51
C ASN A 163 -8.71 13.35 10.08
N MET A 164 -9.33 12.34 9.52
CA MET A 164 -10.73 12.35 9.07
C MET A 164 -11.32 10.95 9.10
N THR A 165 -12.64 10.89 9.15
CA THR A 165 -13.39 9.64 8.97
C THR A 165 -13.48 9.26 7.50
N VAL A 166 -13.75 7.98 7.23
CA VAL A 166 -14.04 7.50 5.86
C VAL A 166 -15.21 8.26 5.22
N ALA A 167 -16.21 8.67 6.01
CA ALA A 167 -17.36 9.42 5.52
C ALA A 167 -17.00 10.86 5.10
N GLU A 168 -16.16 11.54 5.90
CA GLU A 168 -15.66 12.88 5.56
C GLU A 168 -14.79 12.83 4.30
N PHE A 169 -13.92 11.84 4.19
CA PHE A 169 -13.11 11.63 3.00
C PHE A 169 -13.99 11.39 1.76
N ALA A 170 -15.05 10.59 1.88
CA ALA A 170 -15.98 10.30 0.79
C ALA A 170 -16.67 11.56 0.27
N ALA A 171 -16.97 12.53 1.14
CA ALA A 171 -17.60 13.79 0.74
C ALA A 171 -16.69 14.66 -0.15
N THR A 172 -15.38 14.52 -0.04
CA THR A 172 -14.38 15.29 -0.81
C THR A 172 -13.85 14.57 -2.05
N SER A 173 -14.36 13.37 -2.35
CA SER A 173 -13.81 12.50 -3.38
C SER A 173 -13.95 13.07 -4.79
N SER A 174 -12.91 12.85 -5.61
CA SER A 174 -12.90 13.14 -7.04
C SER A 174 -13.56 12.02 -7.85
N LYS A 175 -13.86 12.30 -9.13
CA LYS A 175 -14.29 11.28 -10.10
C LYS A 175 -13.24 10.20 -10.29
N GLY A 176 -13.67 9.00 -10.59
CA GLY A 176 -12.87 7.82 -10.91
C GLY A 176 -13.14 6.63 -9.97
N PRO A 177 -12.58 5.44 -10.29
CA PRO A 177 -11.80 5.15 -11.50
C PRO A 177 -12.62 5.26 -12.79
N PHE A 178 -11.94 5.32 -13.94
CA PHE A 178 -12.60 5.49 -15.25
C PHE A 178 -12.67 4.20 -16.06
N SER A 179 -11.89 3.19 -15.69
CA SER A 179 -11.86 1.86 -16.32
C SER A 179 -11.25 0.84 -15.38
N MET A 180 -11.27 -0.44 -15.77
CA MET A 180 -10.59 -1.51 -15.03
C MET A 180 -9.08 -1.52 -15.29
N GLN A 181 -8.58 -0.79 -16.25
CA GLN A 181 -7.16 -0.55 -16.50
C GLN A 181 -6.61 0.64 -15.69
N ASP A 182 -7.46 1.29 -14.90
CA ASP A 182 -7.02 2.35 -13.98
C ASP A 182 -6.12 1.77 -12.87
N ARG A 183 -5.22 2.60 -12.34
CA ARG A 183 -4.25 2.22 -11.30
C ARG A 183 -4.91 1.59 -10.06
N TYR A 184 -6.18 1.85 -9.81
CA TYR A 184 -6.94 1.25 -8.71
C TYR A 184 -7.01 -0.28 -8.79
N VAL A 185 -6.82 -0.83 -9.98
CA VAL A 185 -6.71 -2.28 -10.20
C VAL A 185 -5.29 -2.65 -10.61
N THR A 186 -4.75 -2.00 -11.65
CA THR A 186 -3.50 -2.40 -12.30
C THR A 186 -2.23 -2.03 -11.50
N GLU A 187 -2.35 -1.22 -10.45
CA GLU A 187 -1.27 -0.91 -9.52
C GLU A 187 -1.49 -1.58 -8.14
N ASP A 188 -2.64 -1.33 -7.50
CA ASP A 188 -2.88 -1.77 -6.13
C ASP A 188 -2.95 -3.30 -5.99
N ILE A 189 -3.45 -4.01 -6.99
CA ILE A 189 -3.48 -5.48 -6.99
C ILE A 189 -2.07 -6.08 -7.12
N PRO A 190 -1.31 -5.86 -8.21
CA PRO A 190 -0.01 -6.52 -8.36
C PRO A 190 1.04 -6.00 -7.37
N MET A 191 1.00 -4.72 -6.99
CA MET A 191 2.03 -4.13 -6.13
C MET A 191 1.76 -4.35 -4.64
N GLY A 192 0.51 -4.17 -4.20
CA GLY A 192 0.15 -4.22 -2.78
C GLY A 192 -0.55 -5.51 -2.36
N ALA A 193 -1.66 -5.86 -3.00
CA ALA A 193 -2.45 -7.03 -2.60
C ALA A 193 -1.68 -8.35 -2.82
N SER A 194 -0.92 -8.48 -3.91
CA SER A 194 -0.09 -9.67 -4.18
C SER A 194 1.04 -9.83 -3.17
N LEU A 195 1.68 -8.74 -2.72
CA LEU A 195 2.66 -8.76 -1.65
C LEU A 195 2.02 -9.20 -0.34
N THR A 196 0.88 -8.62 0.01
CA THR A 196 0.12 -8.94 1.23
C THR A 196 -0.24 -10.42 1.28
N LEU A 197 -0.82 -10.96 0.20
CA LEU A 197 -1.17 -12.38 0.10
C LEU A 197 0.05 -13.29 0.16
N SER A 198 1.15 -12.91 -0.48
CA SER A 198 2.41 -13.68 -0.47
C SER A 198 3.01 -13.76 0.93
N LEU A 199 3.01 -12.65 1.69
CA LEU A 199 3.40 -12.62 3.09
C LEU A 199 2.49 -13.47 3.96
N ALA A 200 1.18 -13.38 3.77
CA ALA A 200 0.21 -14.18 4.53
C ALA A 200 0.43 -15.69 4.33
N ARG A 201 0.63 -16.13 3.09
CA ARG A 201 0.96 -17.52 2.78
C ARG A 201 2.27 -17.96 3.46
N LYS A 202 3.29 -17.11 3.48
CA LYS A 202 4.56 -17.34 4.21
C LYS A 202 4.32 -17.52 5.71
N MET A 203 3.39 -16.78 6.29
CA MET A 203 3.01 -16.87 7.71
C MET A 203 1.98 -17.98 8.00
N GLY A 204 1.58 -18.77 7.00
CA GLY A 204 0.60 -19.85 7.16
C GLY A 204 -0.85 -19.36 7.30
N LEU A 205 -1.14 -18.11 6.94
CA LEU A 205 -2.48 -17.53 7.01
C LEU A 205 -3.25 -17.73 5.71
N LYS A 206 -4.57 -17.86 5.84
CA LYS A 206 -5.52 -17.89 4.71
C LYS A 206 -6.13 -16.50 4.54
N MET A 207 -6.16 -16.02 3.31
CA MET A 207 -6.76 -14.75 2.93
C MET A 207 -7.71 -14.92 1.74
N PRO A 208 -8.86 -15.57 1.94
CA PRO A 208 -9.76 -15.90 0.84
C PRO A 208 -10.34 -14.68 0.14
N THR A 209 -10.54 -13.56 0.85
CA THR A 209 -11.03 -12.33 0.24
C THR A 209 -9.96 -11.69 -0.66
N TYR A 210 -8.70 -11.63 -0.22
CA TYR A 210 -7.59 -11.18 -1.07
C TYR A 210 -7.42 -12.06 -2.30
N GLU A 211 -7.46 -13.38 -2.14
CA GLU A 211 -7.37 -14.33 -3.25
C GLU A 211 -8.49 -14.11 -4.28
N THR A 212 -9.71 -13.92 -3.82
CA THR A 212 -10.88 -13.65 -4.68
C THR A 212 -10.72 -12.34 -5.45
N MET A 213 -10.30 -11.28 -4.78
CA MET A 213 -10.15 -9.96 -5.42
C MET A 213 -9.00 -9.95 -6.44
N ILE A 214 -7.87 -10.58 -6.13
CA ILE A 214 -6.75 -10.73 -7.07
C ILE A 214 -7.17 -11.57 -8.27
N HIS A 215 -7.88 -12.68 -8.05
CA HIS A 215 -8.38 -13.53 -9.13
C HIS A 215 -9.36 -12.78 -10.03
N LEU A 216 -10.35 -12.10 -9.45
CA LEU A 216 -11.32 -11.31 -10.21
C LEU A 216 -10.64 -10.22 -11.06
N ALA A 217 -9.69 -9.49 -10.47
CA ALA A 217 -8.90 -8.49 -11.19
C ALA A 217 -8.12 -9.11 -12.36
N SER A 218 -7.55 -10.30 -12.15
CA SER A 218 -6.80 -11.03 -13.16
C SER A 218 -7.67 -11.46 -14.33
N VAL A 219 -8.88 -11.96 -14.05
CA VAL A 219 -9.86 -12.33 -15.09
C VAL A 219 -10.27 -11.11 -15.91
N VAL A 220 -10.62 -10.00 -15.26
CA VAL A 220 -11.09 -8.78 -15.94
C VAL A 220 -10.02 -8.13 -16.79
N ASN A 221 -8.75 -8.25 -16.41
CA ASN A 221 -7.62 -7.64 -17.14
C ASN A 221 -6.82 -8.66 -17.99
N GLU A 222 -7.28 -9.91 -18.10
CA GLU A 222 -6.59 -10.98 -18.85
C GLU A 222 -5.09 -11.09 -18.46
N THR A 223 -4.77 -10.89 -17.17
CA THR A 223 -3.40 -10.81 -16.65
C THR A 223 -3.30 -11.54 -15.31
N ASP A 224 -2.35 -12.45 -15.16
CA ASP A 224 -2.09 -13.06 -13.85
C ASP A 224 -1.36 -12.05 -12.93
N PHE A 225 -2.13 -11.25 -12.21
CA PHE A 225 -1.61 -10.23 -11.31
C PHE A 225 -0.88 -10.80 -10.09
N TYR A 226 -1.18 -12.03 -9.67
CA TYR A 226 -0.43 -12.62 -8.59
C TYR A 226 0.98 -13.02 -9.02
N SER A 227 1.08 -13.80 -10.10
CA SER A 227 2.38 -14.30 -10.57
C SER A 227 3.29 -13.20 -11.11
N SER A 228 2.72 -12.14 -11.71
CA SER A 228 3.47 -10.97 -12.19
C SER A 228 3.72 -9.90 -11.12
N GLY A 229 3.03 -10.00 -9.97
CA GLY A 229 3.07 -8.99 -8.91
C GLY A 229 4.27 -9.07 -7.98
N ARG A 230 4.28 -8.22 -6.96
CA ARG A 230 5.32 -8.18 -5.91
C ARG A 230 5.16 -9.33 -4.91
N THR A 231 5.34 -10.56 -5.34
CA THR A 231 5.39 -11.71 -4.44
C THR A 231 6.76 -11.87 -3.81
N LEU A 232 6.85 -12.59 -2.69
CA LEU A 232 8.15 -12.93 -2.10
C LEU A 232 9.04 -13.70 -3.08
N GLN A 233 8.44 -14.52 -3.96
CA GLN A 233 9.16 -15.22 -5.02
C GLN A 233 9.80 -14.24 -6.00
N ASN A 234 9.05 -13.29 -6.53
CA ASN A 234 9.55 -12.30 -7.47
C ASN A 234 10.58 -11.34 -6.83
N LEU A 235 10.52 -11.19 -5.51
CA LEU A 235 11.50 -10.43 -4.72
C LEU A 235 12.73 -11.25 -4.32
N GLY A 236 12.76 -12.57 -4.58
CA GLY A 236 13.87 -13.46 -4.17
C GLY A 236 13.97 -13.65 -2.66
N LEU A 237 12.83 -13.62 -1.97
CA LEU A 237 12.70 -13.74 -0.51
C LEU A 237 11.86 -14.96 -0.08
N ASP A 238 11.37 -15.73 -1.03
CA ASP A 238 10.49 -16.88 -0.78
C ASP A 238 11.17 -18.03 -0.03
N GLN A 239 12.50 -18.16 -0.18
CA GLN A 239 13.29 -19.21 0.50
C GLN A 239 13.61 -18.87 1.97
N LEU A 240 13.46 -17.62 2.38
CA LEU A 240 13.69 -17.23 3.77
C LEU A 240 12.56 -17.77 4.66
N SER A 241 12.92 -18.35 5.81
CA SER A 241 11.93 -18.63 6.86
C SER A 241 11.34 -17.32 7.40
N PRO A 242 10.20 -17.35 8.10
CA PRO A 242 9.66 -16.12 8.73
C PRO A 242 10.68 -15.38 9.62
N ALA A 243 11.44 -16.12 10.42
CA ALA A 243 12.48 -15.55 11.28
C ALA A 243 13.66 -14.96 10.48
N ALA A 244 14.08 -15.63 9.39
CA ALA A 244 15.14 -15.11 8.52
C ALA A 244 14.66 -13.88 7.74
N LEU A 245 13.39 -13.81 7.35
CA LEU A 245 12.80 -12.63 6.73
C LEU A 245 12.81 -11.44 7.70
N ASP A 246 12.40 -11.63 8.96
CA ASP A 246 12.46 -10.55 9.98
C ASP A 246 13.92 -10.10 10.20
N THR A 247 14.86 -11.02 10.29
CA THR A 247 16.30 -10.70 10.40
C THR A 247 16.77 -9.87 9.20
N TYR A 248 16.41 -10.27 7.98
CA TYR A 248 16.74 -9.51 6.77
C TYR A 248 16.19 -8.10 6.79
N LEU A 249 14.92 -7.93 7.17
CA LEU A 249 14.29 -6.61 7.27
C LEU A 249 14.97 -5.71 8.29
N ARG A 250 15.43 -6.27 9.40
CA ARG A 250 16.11 -5.51 10.48
C ARG A 250 17.55 -5.19 10.16
N THR A 251 18.28 -6.09 9.52
CA THR A 251 19.75 -6.02 9.37
C THR A 251 20.23 -5.82 7.93
N GLY A 252 19.36 -6.03 6.94
CA GLY A 252 19.70 -6.02 5.52
C GLY A 252 20.51 -7.25 5.06
N LYS A 253 20.74 -8.24 5.92
CA LYS A 253 21.52 -9.45 5.62
C LYS A 253 20.57 -10.64 5.41
N LYS A 254 20.72 -11.33 4.27
CA LYS A 254 20.04 -12.61 3.97
C LYS A 254 20.74 -13.77 4.63
#